data_0de90f61179ab693e94127cc1de731b8
#
_entry.id   0de90f61179ab693e94127cc1de731b8
#
_cell.length_a   1.000
_cell.length_b   1.000
_cell.length_c   1.000
_cell.angle_alpha   90.00
_cell.angle_beta   90.00
_cell.angle_gamma   90.00
#
_symmetry.space_group_name_H-M   'P 1'
#
loop_
_entity.id
_entity.type
_entity.pdbx_description
1 polymer ?
#
loop_
_entity_poly.entity_id
_entity_poly.type
_entity_poly.pdbx_seq_one_letter_code
_entity_poly.pdbx_strand_id
1 'polypeptide(L)'
;MSRLIRASQWLLPLVILAYPFAVWLGIKHAGIAVLAPILIVVFILRLITFRGKLSQLAFLGKAIAAVGILLALSSWVLNKSQMLLYYPVAVNALLFILFFSSLFYTPTIIERLARLSEPDLPPRGIAYTRKVTQTWCVFFIFNGAFALYTCLRGDLALWTFYNGGLSYLLIGLLMSVEWIVRKRVRRD
;
A
#
# COMPACT_ATOMS: atom_id res chain seq x y z
N MET A 1 22.59 -1.54 -18.01
CA MET A 1 21.64 -2.09 -17.00
C MET A 1 21.15 -1.08 -15.94
N SER A 2 21.85 0.02 -15.66
CA SER A 2 21.54 0.91 -14.52
C SER A 2 20.41 1.94 -14.73
N ARG A 3 20.13 2.38 -15.95
CA ARG A 3 19.09 3.40 -16.22
C ARG A 3 17.67 2.82 -16.24
N LEU A 4 17.49 1.63 -16.81
CA LEU A 4 16.19 0.93 -16.85
C LEU A 4 15.73 0.52 -15.44
N ILE A 5 16.65 0.03 -14.60
CA ILE A 5 16.34 -0.35 -13.21
C ILE A 5 15.98 0.89 -12.36
N ARG A 6 16.64 2.02 -12.58
CA ARG A 6 16.28 3.29 -11.91
C ARG A 6 14.93 3.84 -12.37
N ALA A 7 14.64 3.81 -13.67
CA ALA A 7 13.34 4.22 -14.19
C ALA A 7 12.20 3.34 -13.65
N SER A 8 12.39 2.00 -13.55
CA SER A 8 11.39 1.11 -13.00
C SER A 8 11.08 1.38 -11.51
N GLN A 9 12.07 1.83 -10.73
CA GLN A 9 11.87 2.16 -9.32
C GLN A 9 10.95 3.37 -9.08
N TRP A 10 10.87 4.30 -10.03
CA TRP A 10 9.97 5.46 -9.97
C TRP A 10 8.62 5.20 -10.63
N LEU A 11 8.59 4.38 -11.69
CA LEU A 11 7.35 4.03 -12.39
C LEU A 11 6.45 3.11 -11.56
N LEU A 12 7.03 2.19 -10.78
CA LEU A 12 6.26 1.24 -9.98
C LEU A 12 5.35 1.88 -8.91
N PRO A 13 5.78 2.88 -8.11
CA PRO A 13 4.89 3.60 -7.20
C PRO A 13 3.74 4.31 -7.93
N LEU A 14 4.02 4.90 -9.11
CA LEU A 14 3.00 5.57 -9.93
C LEU A 14 1.95 4.60 -10.45
N VAL A 15 2.35 3.39 -10.85
CA VAL A 15 1.41 2.35 -11.29
C VAL A 15 0.48 1.93 -10.17
N ILE A 16 0.95 1.89 -8.92
CA ILE A 16 0.10 1.55 -7.76
C ILE A 16 -0.88 2.66 -7.45
N LEU A 17 -0.41 3.92 -7.48
CA LEU A 17 -1.27 5.09 -7.32
C LEU A 17 -2.34 5.15 -8.43
N ALA A 18 -1.97 4.75 -9.65
CA ALA A 18 -2.86 4.70 -10.80
C ALA A 18 -3.79 3.47 -10.80
N TYR A 19 -3.56 2.46 -9.92
CA TYR A 19 -4.31 1.19 -9.93
C TYR A 19 -5.83 1.38 -9.93
N PRO A 20 -6.46 2.20 -9.05
CA PRO A 20 -7.91 2.36 -9.03
C PRO A 20 -8.45 2.94 -10.35
N PHE A 21 -7.72 3.88 -10.95
CA PHE A 21 -8.07 4.46 -12.25
C PHE A 21 -7.87 3.47 -13.39
N ALA A 22 -6.79 2.68 -13.36
CA ALA A 22 -6.54 1.63 -14.34
C ALA A 22 -7.63 0.56 -14.31
N VAL A 23 -8.07 0.15 -13.11
CA VAL A 23 -9.20 -0.79 -12.94
C VAL A 23 -10.50 -0.19 -13.43
N TRP A 24 -10.80 1.06 -13.08
CA TRP A 24 -12.00 1.76 -13.53
C TRP A 24 -12.06 1.87 -15.05
N LEU A 25 -11.00 2.37 -15.69
CA LEU A 25 -10.89 2.48 -17.15
C LEU A 25 -10.96 1.11 -17.82
N GLY A 26 -10.23 0.14 -17.29
CA GLY A 26 -10.16 -1.20 -17.84
C GLY A 26 -11.51 -1.91 -17.81
N ILE A 27 -12.24 -1.86 -16.69
CA ILE A 27 -13.57 -2.45 -16.58
C ILE A 27 -14.55 -1.77 -17.53
N LYS A 28 -14.46 -0.43 -17.65
CA LYS A 28 -15.42 0.35 -18.44
C LYS A 28 -15.20 0.23 -19.96
N HIS A 29 -13.95 0.11 -20.41
CA HIS A 29 -13.61 0.22 -21.84
C HIS A 29 -12.97 -1.02 -22.46
N ALA A 30 -12.17 -1.79 -21.71
CA ALA A 30 -11.40 -2.91 -22.25
C ALA A 30 -11.95 -4.29 -21.88
N GLY A 31 -12.74 -4.36 -20.82
CA GLY A 31 -13.21 -5.63 -20.25
C GLY A 31 -12.13 -6.40 -19.50
N ILE A 32 -12.54 -7.43 -18.77
CA ILE A 32 -11.68 -8.21 -17.89
C ILE A 32 -10.66 -9.05 -18.67
N ALA A 33 -11.00 -9.49 -19.87
CA ALA A 33 -10.15 -10.32 -20.72
C ALA A 33 -8.84 -9.60 -21.12
N VAL A 34 -8.86 -8.27 -21.23
CA VAL A 34 -7.68 -7.44 -21.54
C VAL A 34 -7.04 -6.92 -20.27
N LEU A 35 -7.83 -6.47 -19.29
CA LEU A 35 -7.34 -5.85 -18.08
C LEU A 35 -6.56 -6.84 -17.19
N ALA A 36 -7.08 -8.04 -16.98
CA ALA A 36 -6.47 -8.99 -16.05
C ALA A 36 -5.07 -9.45 -16.50
N PRO A 37 -4.81 -9.86 -17.75
CA PRO A 37 -3.45 -10.18 -18.21
C PRO A 37 -2.46 -9.03 -18.04
N ILE A 38 -2.88 -7.80 -18.32
CA ILE A 38 -2.02 -6.60 -18.15
C ILE A 38 -1.64 -6.44 -16.68
N LEU A 39 -2.60 -6.54 -15.75
CA LEU A 39 -2.35 -6.45 -14.32
C LEU A 39 -1.44 -7.59 -13.83
N ILE A 40 -1.63 -8.81 -14.31
CA ILE A 40 -0.77 -9.96 -13.98
C ILE A 40 0.68 -9.66 -14.37
N VAL A 41 0.91 -9.19 -15.60
CA VAL A 41 2.27 -8.83 -16.07
C VAL A 41 2.87 -7.73 -15.20
N VAL A 42 2.11 -6.68 -14.89
CA VAL A 42 2.57 -5.57 -14.02
C VAL A 42 2.95 -6.08 -12.63
N PHE A 43 2.13 -6.94 -12.02
CA PHE A 43 2.42 -7.49 -10.69
C PHE A 43 3.58 -8.49 -10.70
N ILE A 44 3.75 -9.29 -11.77
CA ILE A 44 4.92 -10.17 -11.93
C ILE A 44 6.19 -9.34 -12.04
N LEU A 45 6.20 -8.30 -12.90
CA LEU A 45 7.34 -7.39 -13.01
C LEU A 45 7.66 -6.76 -11.66
N ARG A 46 6.66 -6.36 -10.90
CA ARG A 46 6.84 -5.83 -9.54
C ARG A 46 7.43 -6.87 -8.59
N LEU A 47 6.93 -8.11 -8.63
CA LEU A 47 7.43 -9.21 -7.78
C LEU A 47 8.93 -9.45 -8.00
N ILE A 48 9.38 -9.39 -9.27
CA ILE A 48 10.77 -9.64 -9.66
C ILE A 48 11.66 -8.43 -9.37
N THR A 49 11.18 -7.21 -9.63
CA THR A 49 12.00 -5.99 -9.57
C THR A 49 12.00 -5.31 -8.21
N PHE A 50 11.05 -5.64 -7.33
CA PHE A 50 10.95 -4.97 -6.04
C PHE A 50 12.11 -5.34 -5.10
N ARG A 51 12.90 -4.31 -4.72
CA ARG A 51 14.01 -4.41 -3.77
C ARG A 51 13.80 -3.36 -2.67
N GLY A 52 13.37 -3.79 -1.49
CA GLY A 52 13.25 -2.91 -0.32
C GLY A 52 14.57 -2.80 0.44
N LYS A 53 14.86 -1.65 1.04
CA LYS A 53 16.03 -1.46 1.93
C LYS A 53 15.93 -2.29 3.21
N LEU A 54 14.70 -2.54 3.69
CA LEU A 54 14.42 -3.41 4.83
C LEU A 54 13.81 -4.71 4.31
N SER A 55 14.26 -5.86 4.82
CA SER A 55 13.76 -7.19 4.43
C SER A 55 12.25 -7.32 4.58
N GLN A 56 11.68 -6.74 5.65
CA GLN A 56 10.24 -6.74 5.92
C GLN A 56 9.45 -5.95 4.87
N LEU A 57 9.96 -4.77 4.44
CA LEU A 57 9.32 -4.00 3.38
C LEU A 57 9.46 -4.69 2.03
N ALA A 58 10.58 -5.39 1.79
CA ALA A 58 10.76 -6.20 0.59
C ALA A 58 9.76 -7.37 0.56
N PHE A 59 9.59 -8.07 1.69
CA PHE A 59 8.60 -9.13 1.84
C PHE A 59 7.17 -8.60 1.62
N LEU A 60 6.81 -7.48 2.26
CA LEU A 60 5.50 -6.85 2.09
C LEU A 60 5.23 -6.50 0.62
N GLY A 61 6.19 -5.87 -0.06
CA GLY A 61 6.05 -5.52 -1.48
C GLY A 61 5.80 -6.73 -2.37
N LYS A 62 6.47 -7.86 -2.08
CA LYS A 62 6.25 -9.13 -2.77
C LYS A 62 4.89 -9.74 -2.42
N ALA A 63 4.48 -9.70 -1.15
CA ALA A 63 3.17 -10.19 -0.72
C ALA A 63 2.02 -9.41 -1.38
N ILE A 64 2.12 -8.08 -1.44
CA ILE A 64 1.16 -7.21 -2.14
C ILE A 64 1.09 -7.57 -3.63
N ALA A 65 2.23 -7.79 -4.29
CA ALA A 65 2.26 -8.19 -5.69
C ALA A 65 1.64 -9.59 -5.91
N ALA A 66 1.93 -10.55 -5.04
CA ALA A 66 1.35 -11.89 -5.09
C ALA A 66 -0.18 -11.86 -4.94
N VAL A 67 -0.70 -11.07 -3.99
CA VAL A 67 -2.16 -10.88 -3.83
C VAL A 67 -2.76 -10.22 -5.08
N GLY A 68 -2.08 -9.24 -5.68
CA GLY A 68 -2.52 -8.64 -6.94
C GLY A 68 -2.62 -9.66 -8.07
N ILE A 69 -1.65 -10.56 -8.20
CA ILE A 69 -1.65 -11.66 -9.17
C ILE A 69 -2.84 -12.60 -8.91
N LEU A 70 -3.03 -13.02 -7.64
CA LEU A 70 -4.12 -13.93 -7.27
C LEU A 70 -5.49 -13.33 -7.58
N LEU A 71 -5.71 -12.05 -7.25
CA LEU A 71 -6.96 -11.36 -7.54
C LEU A 71 -7.20 -11.21 -9.05
N ALA A 72 -6.15 -10.88 -9.81
CA ALA A 72 -6.24 -10.75 -11.26
C ALA A 72 -6.50 -12.10 -11.94
N LEU A 73 -5.83 -13.17 -11.52
CA LEU A 73 -6.09 -14.54 -11.99
C LEU A 73 -7.51 -15.00 -11.65
N SER A 74 -7.95 -14.81 -10.39
CA SER A 74 -9.29 -15.16 -9.96
C SER A 74 -10.35 -14.39 -10.76
N SER A 75 -10.11 -13.09 -11.00
CA SER A 75 -10.98 -12.26 -11.81
C SER A 75 -11.09 -12.75 -13.25
N TRP A 76 -9.96 -13.16 -13.83
CA TRP A 76 -9.90 -13.68 -15.20
C TRP A 76 -10.59 -15.04 -15.34
N VAL A 77 -10.24 -16.00 -14.47
CA VAL A 77 -10.78 -17.38 -14.51
C VAL A 77 -12.28 -17.39 -14.24
N LEU A 78 -12.74 -16.60 -13.25
CA LEU A 78 -14.16 -16.52 -12.88
C LEU A 78 -14.96 -15.56 -13.76
N ASN A 79 -14.32 -14.83 -14.66
CA ASN A 79 -14.88 -13.75 -15.46
C ASN A 79 -15.67 -12.72 -14.62
N LYS A 80 -15.17 -12.42 -13.41
CA LYS A 80 -15.78 -11.49 -12.45
C LYS A 80 -14.82 -10.35 -12.13
N SER A 81 -15.03 -9.18 -12.73
CA SER A 81 -14.21 -7.98 -12.50
C SER A 81 -14.22 -7.49 -11.03
N GLN A 82 -15.25 -7.84 -10.26
CA GLN A 82 -15.38 -7.49 -8.85
C GLN A 82 -14.22 -7.97 -7.98
N MET A 83 -13.52 -9.07 -8.35
CA MET A 83 -12.37 -9.56 -7.60
C MET A 83 -11.22 -8.54 -7.54
N LEU A 84 -11.04 -7.73 -8.59
CA LEU A 84 -10.04 -6.68 -8.63
C LEU A 84 -10.31 -5.57 -7.61
N LEU A 85 -11.58 -5.32 -7.28
CA LEU A 85 -11.96 -4.26 -6.34
C LEU A 85 -11.46 -4.53 -4.92
N TYR A 86 -11.18 -5.80 -4.57
CA TYR A 86 -10.66 -6.17 -3.24
C TYR A 86 -9.17 -5.88 -3.04
N TYR A 87 -8.44 -5.46 -4.08
CA TYR A 87 -7.01 -5.18 -3.95
C TYR A 87 -6.68 -4.12 -2.88
N PRO A 88 -7.35 -2.95 -2.79
CA PRO A 88 -7.10 -1.99 -1.71
C PRO A 88 -7.39 -2.56 -0.31
N VAL A 89 -8.40 -3.42 -0.18
CA VAL A 89 -8.71 -4.11 1.10
C VAL A 89 -7.55 -4.99 1.52
N ALA A 90 -7.06 -5.84 0.60
CA ALA A 90 -5.96 -6.74 0.85
C ALA A 90 -4.65 -5.98 1.18
N VAL A 91 -4.38 -4.86 0.49
CA VAL A 91 -3.22 -4.01 0.79
C VAL A 91 -3.31 -3.44 2.21
N ASN A 92 -4.46 -2.90 2.62
CA ASN A 92 -4.65 -2.39 3.98
C ASN A 92 -4.51 -3.51 5.03
N ALA A 93 -5.04 -4.70 4.78
CA ALA A 93 -4.90 -5.85 5.68
C ALA A 93 -3.42 -6.27 5.83
N LEU A 94 -2.67 -6.37 4.74
CA LEU A 94 -1.24 -6.71 4.79
C LEU A 94 -0.41 -5.64 5.52
N LEU A 95 -0.70 -4.36 5.27
CA LEU A 95 -0.06 -3.26 5.99
C LEU A 95 -0.40 -3.29 7.48
N PHE A 96 -1.68 -3.51 7.82
CA PHE A 96 -2.10 -3.66 9.21
C PHE A 96 -1.35 -4.80 9.90
N ILE A 97 -1.32 -5.99 9.29
CA ILE A 97 -0.64 -7.16 9.85
C ILE A 97 0.85 -6.86 10.09
N LEU A 98 1.54 -6.23 9.12
CA LEU A 98 2.95 -5.88 9.26
C LEU A 98 3.18 -4.88 10.40
N PHE A 99 2.40 -3.79 10.44
CA PHE A 99 2.57 -2.76 11.46
C PHE A 99 2.17 -3.25 12.84
N PHE A 100 1.06 -3.95 12.94
CA PHE A 100 0.55 -4.50 14.19
C PHE A 100 1.49 -5.56 14.77
N SER A 101 1.95 -6.51 13.95
CA SER A 101 2.92 -7.51 14.40
C SER A 101 4.21 -6.87 14.90
N SER A 102 4.66 -5.76 14.28
CA SER A 102 5.87 -5.06 14.72
C SER A 102 5.75 -4.40 16.11
N LEU A 103 4.53 -4.22 16.63
CA LEU A 103 4.32 -3.73 18.00
C LEU A 103 4.70 -4.74 19.09
N PHE A 104 4.75 -6.03 18.75
CA PHE A 104 5.14 -7.10 19.69
C PHE A 104 6.64 -7.34 19.72
N TYR A 105 7.39 -6.81 18.73
CA TYR A 105 8.84 -6.99 18.63
C TYR A 105 9.53 -5.64 18.41
N THR A 106 10.55 -5.33 19.19
CA THR A 106 11.37 -4.13 19.02
C THR A 106 12.55 -4.43 18.09
N PRO A 107 12.92 -3.49 17.21
CA PRO A 107 12.32 -2.19 16.94
C PRO A 107 11.06 -2.28 16.08
N THR A 108 10.07 -1.38 16.31
CA THR A 108 8.85 -1.30 15.50
C THR A 108 9.16 -0.89 14.06
N ILE A 109 8.18 -1.08 13.13
CA ILE A 109 8.42 -0.77 11.71
C ILE A 109 8.78 0.70 11.49
N ILE A 110 8.12 1.64 12.16
CA ILE A 110 8.43 3.08 12.06
C ILE A 110 9.78 3.40 12.72
N GLU A 111 10.14 2.74 13.82
CA GLU A 111 11.47 2.87 14.42
C GLU A 111 12.57 2.42 13.47
N ARG A 112 12.41 1.27 12.79
CA ARG A 112 13.36 0.77 11.78
C ARG A 112 13.54 1.76 10.64
N LEU A 113 12.44 2.38 10.17
CA LEU A 113 12.50 3.42 9.14
C LEU A 113 13.21 4.69 9.64
N ALA A 114 12.94 5.11 10.88
CA ALA A 114 13.60 6.25 11.49
C ALA A 114 15.10 6.03 11.63
N ARG A 115 15.52 4.83 12.07
CA ARG A 115 16.95 4.47 12.24
C ARG A 115 17.74 4.41 10.91
N LEU A 116 17.08 4.37 9.75
CA LEU A 116 17.78 4.52 8.46
C LEU A 116 18.38 5.93 8.28
N SER A 117 17.78 6.94 8.93
CA SER A 117 18.24 8.33 8.88
C SER A 117 18.94 8.77 10.17
N GLU A 118 18.62 8.13 11.29
CA GLU A 118 19.10 8.45 12.64
C GLU A 118 19.32 7.13 13.40
N PRO A 119 20.53 6.52 13.26
CA PRO A 119 20.83 5.21 13.87
C PRO A 119 20.67 5.21 15.39
N ASP A 120 21.10 6.30 16.06
CA ASP A 120 21.09 6.47 17.53
C ASP A 120 19.85 7.24 17.98
N LEU A 121 18.68 6.60 17.85
CA LEU A 121 17.40 7.20 18.21
C LEU A 121 17.29 7.30 19.76
N PRO A 122 17.02 8.49 20.32
CA PRO A 122 16.88 8.65 21.77
C PRO A 122 15.62 7.94 22.31
N PRO A 123 15.53 7.61 23.61
CA PRO A 123 14.38 6.90 24.18
C PRO A 123 13.03 7.57 23.92
N ARG A 124 12.98 8.91 23.91
CA ARG A 124 11.77 9.68 23.52
C ARG A 124 11.37 9.42 22.06
N GLY A 125 12.35 9.34 21.15
CA GLY A 125 12.14 9.02 19.74
C GLY A 125 11.60 7.61 19.55
N ILE A 126 12.09 6.63 20.32
CA ILE A 126 11.61 5.24 20.30
C ILE A 126 10.15 5.19 20.75
N ALA A 127 9.80 5.85 21.87
CA ALA A 127 8.42 5.92 22.35
C ALA A 127 7.49 6.60 21.34
N TYR A 128 7.97 7.65 20.68
CA TYR A 128 7.23 8.35 19.62
C TYR A 128 6.98 7.45 18.41
N THR A 129 7.99 6.77 17.87
CA THR A 129 7.84 5.88 16.72
C THR A 129 6.86 4.72 16.99
N ARG A 130 6.78 4.25 18.23
CA ARG A 130 5.79 3.26 18.65
C ARG A 130 4.36 3.81 18.56
N LYS A 131 4.12 5.05 19.04
CA LYS A 131 2.82 5.73 18.91
C LYS A 131 2.43 5.94 17.46
N VAL A 132 3.37 6.35 16.62
CA VAL A 132 3.15 6.51 15.18
C VAL A 132 2.77 5.17 14.55
N THR A 133 3.44 4.06 14.90
CA THR A 133 3.09 2.71 14.44
C THR A 133 1.65 2.35 14.81
N GLN A 134 1.23 2.64 16.04
CA GLN A 134 -0.16 2.41 16.50
C GLN A 134 -1.17 3.25 15.70
N THR A 135 -0.86 4.52 15.44
CA THR A 135 -1.72 5.41 14.63
C THR A 135 -1.91 4.87 13.23
N TRP A 136 -0.85 4.36 12.58
CA TRP A 136 -0.96 3.71 11.28
C TRP A 136 -1.79 2.43 11.32
N CYS A 137 -1.71 1.62 12.39
CA CYS A 137 -2.57 0.45 12.56
C CYS A 137 -4.05 0.84 12.58
N VAL A 138 -4.41 1.88 13.36
CA VAL A 138 -5.78 2.40 13.41
C VAL A 138 -6.22 2.90 12.03
N PHE A 139 -5.34 3.64 11.34
CA PHE A 139 -5.62 4.12 9.99
C PHE A 139 -5.91 2.98 9.02
N PHE A 140 -5.09 1.91 8.99
CA PHE A 140 -5.30 0.78 8.08
C PHE A 140 -6.61 0.03 8.35
N ILE A 141 -7.06 -0.06 9.61
CA ILE A 141 -8.36 -0.64 9.96
C ILE A 141 -9.48 0.18 9.32
N PHE A 142 -9.52 1.49 9.58
CA PHE A 142 -10.58 2.35 9.06
C PHE A 142 -10.54 2.46 7.53
N ASN A 143 -9.37 2.68 6.95
CA ASN A 143 -9.20 2.79 5.51
C ASN A 143 -9.56 1.47 4.80
N GLY A 144 -9.17 0.32 5.38
CA GLY A 144 -9.52 -1.00 4.88
C GLY A 144 -11.02 -1.30 4.99
N ALA A 145 -11.66 -0.91 6.10
CA ALA A 145 -13.10 -1.05 6.28
C ALA A 145 -13.90 -0.24 5.27
N PHE A 146 -13.50 1.02 5.01
CA PHE A 146 -14.12 1.84 3.96
C PHE A 146 -13.87 1.29 2.56
N ALA A 147 -12.64 0.81 2.27
CA ALA A 147 -12.37 0.13 1.01
C ALA A 147 -13.28 -1.09 0.81
N LEU A 148 -13.45 -1.91 1.85
CA LEU A 148 -14.38 -3.05 1.83
C LEU A 148 -15.83 -2.61 1.61
N TYR A 149 -16.28 -1.59 2.33
CA TYR A 149 -17.61 -1.02 2.14
C TYR A 149 -17.86 -0.63 0.67
N THR A 150 -16.91 0.07 0.03
CA THR A 150 -17.05 0.45 -1.39
C THR A 150 -17.09 -0.76 -2.33
N CYS A 151 -16.37 -1.85 -2.01
CA CYS A 151 -16.45 -3.11 -2.75
C CYS A 151 -17.84 -3.74 -2.64
N LEU A 152 -18.38 -3.81 -1.41
CA LEU A 152 -19.69 -4.44 -1.15
C LEU A 152 -20.85 -3.66 -1.75
N ARG A 153 -20.73 -2.33 -1.87
CA ARG A 153 -21.72 -1.49 -2.55
C ARG A 153 -21.80 -1.75 -4.06
N GLY A 154 -20.72 -2.26 -4.66
CA GLY A 154 -20.69 -2.56 -6.09
C GLY A 154 -20.68 -1.33 -7.00
N ASP A 155 -20.64 -0.12 -6.44
CA ASP A 155 -20.58 1.14 -7.19
C ASP A 155 -19.12 1.45 -7.56
N LEU A 156 -18.79 1.29 -8.84
CA LEU A 156 -17.46 1.48 -9.37
C LEU A 156 -16.99 2.96 -9.26
N ALA A 157 -17.91 3.91 -9.37
CA ALA A 157 -17.59 5.34 -9.25
C ALA A 157 -17.22 5.69 -7.80
N LEU A 158 -18.03 5.23 -6.83
CA LEU A 158 -17.76 5.39 -5.40
C LEU A 158 -16.45 4.71 -5.02
N TRP A 159 -16.21 3.48 -5.51
CA TRP A 159 -14.98 2.73 -5.25
C TRP A 159 -13.74 3.49 -5.77
N THR A 160 -13.81 4.00 -7.00
CA THR A 160 -12.69 4.76 -7.61
C THR A 160 -12.46 6.07 -6.89
N PHE A 161 -13.53 6.81 -6.55
CA PHE A 161 -13.43 8.07 -5.80
C PHE A 161 -12.73 7.86 -4.46
N TYR A 162 -13.15 6.83 -3.70
CA TYR A 162 -12.54 6.55 -2.40
C TYR A 162 -11.11 6.03 -2.54
N ASN A 163 -10.91 4.94 -3.27
CA ASN A 163 -9.61 4.24 -3.33
C ASN A 163 -8.60 4.94 -4.26
N GLY A 164 -9.06 5.72 -5.25
CA GLY A 164 -8.22 6.48 -6.18
C GLY A 164 -7.95 7.92 -5.76
N GLY A 165 -8.76 8.48 -4.86
CA GLY A 165 -8.65 9.89 -4.45
C GLY A 165 -8.58 10.06 -2.95
N LEU A 166 -9.71 9.86 -2.27
CA LEU A 166 -9.86 10.21 -0.84
C LEU A 166 -8.88 9.44 0.06
N SER A 167 -8.66 8.15 -0.18
CA SER A 167 -7.72 7.34 0.59
C SER A 167 -6.29 7.90 0.54
N TYR A 168 -5.82 8.34 -0.64
CA TYR A 168 -4.50 8.94 -0.78
C TYR A 168 -4.40 10.31 -0.12
N LEU A 169 -5.48 11.11 -0.15
CA LEU A 169 -5.54 12.39 0.55
C LEU A 169 -5.44 12.18 2.07
N LEU A 170 -6.14 11.18 2.62
CA LEU A 170 -6.07 10.82 4.04
C LEU A 170 -4.67 10.35 4.45
N ILE A 171 -4.00 9.52 3.61
CA ILE A 171 -2.60 9.11 3.81
C ILE A 171 -1.70 10.34 3.85
N GLY A 172 -1.82 11.24 2.87
CA GLY A 172 -1.03 12.46 2.79
C GLY A 172 -1.23 13.39 3.99
N LEU A 173 -2.49 13.51 4.46
CA LEU A 173 -2.83 14.28 5.66
C LEU A 173 -2.17 13.66 6.90
N LEU A 174 -2.28 12.35 7.10
CA LEU A 174 -1.67 11.64 8.22
C LEU A 174 -0.15 11.81 8.23
N MET A 175 0.51 11.65 7.08
CA MET A 175 1.95 11.87 6.93
C MET A 175 2.34 13.32 7.23
N SER A 176 1.54 14.28 6.80
CA SER A 176 1.79 15.71 7.05
C SER A 176 1.69 16.06 8.53
N VAL A 177 0.65 15.56 9.21
CA VAL A 177 0.47 15.72 10.66
C VAL A 177 1.63 15.06 11.41
N GLU A 178 2.00 13.81 11.04
CA GLU A 178 3.14 13.10 11.64
C GLU A 178 4.42 13.93 11.50
N TRP A 179 4.70 14.46 10.31
CA TRP A 179 5.90 15.25 10.06
C TRP A 179 5.96 16.52 10.92
N ILE A 180 4.83 17.24 11.11
CA ILE A 180 4.75 18.43 11.96
C ILE A 180 5.01 18.04 13.42
N VAL A 181 4.37 16.99 13.93
CA VAL A 181 4.53 16.51 15.31
C VAL A 181 5.98 16.04 15.55
N ARG A 182 6.56 15.29 14.62
CA ARG A 182 7.96 14.84 14.70
C ARG A 182 8.95 15.99 14.80
N LYS A 183 8.71 17.09 14.05
CA LYS A 183 9.56 18.29 14.17
C LYS A 183 9.50 18.93 15.56
N ARG A 184 8.36 18.87 16.24
CA ARG A 184 8.24 19.38 17.62
C ARG A 184 8.96 18.47 18.60
N VAL A 185 8.71 17.15 18.52
CA VAL A 185 9.34 16.14 19.41
C VAL A 185 10.87 16.14 19.30
N ARG A 186 11.45 16.54 18.15
CA ARG A 186 12.90 16.64 17.95
C ARG A 186 13.52 17.91 18.52
N ARG A 187 12.73 18.95 18.80
CA ARG A 187 13.21 20.23 19.33
C ARG A 187 13.24 20.25 20.86
N ASP A 188 12.43 19.42 21.50
CA ASP A 188 12.33 19.23 22.96
C ASP A 188 13.24 18.08 23.42
#